data_3a23d93b2e27e735bd5dc69d36571a45
#
_entry.id   3a23d93b2e27e735bd5dc69d36571a45
#
_cell.length_a   1.000
_cell.length_b   1.000
_cell.length_c   1.000
_cell.angle_alpha   90.00
_cell.angle_beta   90.00
_cell.angle_gamma   90.00
#
_symmetry.space_group_name_H-M   'P 1'
#
loop_
_entity.id
_entity.type
_entity.pdbx_description
1 polymer ?
#
loop_
_entity_poly.entity_id
_entity_poly.type
_entity_poly.pdbx_seq_one_letter_code
_entity_poly.pdbx_strand_id
1 'polypeptide(L)'
;MVINSIINKKKIPLYGNGKNIREWIYVDDFINAIEFLIKKAIPNQTFLIGSGYAEKNIDLINKIIKIIKKETEFKIEKNLIKYVKDRAGHDRVYKINSNKIRKLGWKHKIQLNDGLLKTIKHYI
;
A
#
# COMPACT_ATOMS: atom_id res chain seq x y z
N MET A 1 -1.68 -8.51 -6.10
CA MET A 1 -1.62 -8.38 -7.57
C MET A 1 -0.20 -8.18 -8.07
N VAL A 2 0.53 -7.10 -7.74
CA VAL A 2 1.89 -6.82 -8.27
C VAL A 2 2.88 -7.96 -7.97
N ILE A 3 3.05 -8.34 -6.70
CA ILE A 3 3.96 -9.42 -6.29
C ILE A 3 3.59 -10.71 -7.00
N ASN A 4 2.31 -11.08 -7.03
CA ASN A 4 1.81 -12.27 -7.73
C ASN A 4 2.12 -12.24 -9.24
N SER A 5 2.02 -11.08 -9.88
CA SER A 5 2.40 -10.94 -11.30
C SER A 5 3.89 -11.20 -11.50
N ILE A 6 4.74 -10.69 -10.59
CA ILE A 6 6.19 -10.92 -10.64
C ILE A 6 6.52 -12.40 -10.47
N ILE A 7 5.96 -13.05 -9.43
CA ILE A 7 6.20 -14.48 -9.16
C ILE A 7 5.79 -15.34 -10.35
N ASN A 8 4.64 -15.04 -10.96
CA ASN A 8 4.11 -15.81 -12.08
C ASN A 8 4.61 -15.33 -13.46
N LYS A 9 5.62 -14.47 -13.51
CA LYS A 9 6.21 -13.91 -14.74
C LYS A 9 5.16 -13.27 -15.67
N LYS A 10 4.13 -12.66 -15.08
CA LYS A 10 3.05 -11.98 -15.80
C LYS A 10 3.27 -10.47 -15.83
N LYS A 11 2.74 -9.81 -16.86
CA LYS A 11 2.74 -8.34 -16.91
C LYS A 11 1.91 -7.74 -15.78
N ILE A 12 2.40 -6.62 -15.23
CA ILE A 12 1.71 -5.84 -14.20
C ILE A 12 0.86 -4.80 -14.92
N PRO A 13 -0.48 -4.91 -14.90
CA PRO A 13 -1.32 -3.89 -15.51
C PRO A 13 -1.30 -2.60 -14.68
N LEU A 14 -0.97 -1.49 -15.31
CA LEU A 14 -0.96 -0.16 -14.70
C LEU A 14 -1.92 0.76 -15.45
N TYR A 15 -2.95 1.23 -14.76
CA TYR A 15 -3.98 2.07 -15.33
C TYR A 15 -3.47 3.46 -15.69
N GLY A 16 -3.84 3.95 -16.87
CA GLY A 16 -3.45 5.26 -17.39
C GLY A 16 -1.94 5.42 -17.42
N ASN A 17 -1.44 6.50 -16.84
CA ASN A 17 0.01 6.79 -16.71
C ASN A 17 0.58 6.38 -15.34
N GLY A 18 -0.20 5.71 -14.49
CA GLY A 18 0.21 5.28 -13.16
C GLY A 18 0.38 6.40 -12.13
N LYS A 19 -0.02 7.63 -12.43
CA LYS A 19 0.13 8.79 -11.54
C LYS A 19 -0.97 8.91 -10.47
N ASN A 20 -1.95 8.01 -10.45
CA ASN A 20 -2.96 7.96 -9.40
C ASN A 20 -2.27 7.72 -8.06
N ILE A 21 -2.61 8.54 -7.07
CA ILE A 21 -2.04 8.49 -5.73
C ILE A 21 -2.98 7.71 -4.82
N ARG A 22 -2.40 6.79 -4.03
CA ARG A 22 -3.10 6.01 -3.02
C ARG A 22 -2.33 6.05 -1.70
N GLU A 23 -3.06 6.02 -0.61
CA GLU A 23 -2.48 5.90 0.72
C GLU A 23 -2.35 4.42 1.08
N TRP A 24 -1.22 4.08 1.72
CA TRP A 24 -0.84 2.71 2.03
C TRP A 24 -0.58 2.55 3.52
N ILE A 25 -1.16 1.53 4.12
CA ILE A 25 -0.94 1.16 5.51
C ILE A 25 -0.64 -0.33 5.58
N TYR A 26 0.29 -0.72 6.44
CA TYR A 26 0.55 -2.14 6.68
C TYR A 26 -0.58 -2.75 7.51
N VAL A 27 -0.92 -4.00 7.23
CA VAL A 27 -2.10 -4.65 7.80
C VAL A 27 -2.07 -4.72 9.33
N ASP A 28 -0.90 -4.98 9.94
CA ASP A 28 -0.79 -5.04 11.40
C ASP A 28 -1.08 -3.69 12.06
N ASP A 29 -0.66 -2.58 11.44
CA ASP A 29 -0.99 -1.25 11.92
C ASP A 29 -2.49 -0.97 11.81
N PHE A 30 -3.13 -1.44 10.75
CA PHE A 30 -4.58 -1.31 10.59
C PHE A 30 -5.33 -2.09 11.67
N ILE A 31 -4.95 -3.35 11.93
CA ILE A 31 -5.52 -4.18 13.00
C ILE A 31 -5.27 -3.54 14.37
N ASN A 32 -4.04 -3.07 14.62
CA ASN A 32 -3.70 -2.39 15.87
C ASN A 32 -4.54 -1.11 16.10
N ALA A 33 -4.88 -0.38 15.03
CA ALA A 33 -5.79 0.76 15.13
C ALA A 33 -7.20 0.34 15.57
N ILE A 34 -7.72 -0.75 15.04
CA ILE A 34 -9.02 -1.30 15.42
C ILE A 34 -9.01 -1.72 16.91
N GLU A 35 -8.01 -2.48 17.33
CA GLU A 35 -7.86 -2.90 18.73
C GLU A 35 -7.75 -1.69 19.68
N PHE A 36 -6.99 -0.66 19.27
CA PHE A 36 -6.86 0.57 20.02
C PHE A 36 -8.22 1.26 20.21
N LEU A 37 -9.03 1.36 19.15
CA LEU A 37 -10.34 1.99 19.21
C LEU A 37 -11.32 1.18 20.09
N ILE A 38 -11.30 -0.15 20.01
CA ILE A 38 -12.11 -1.02 20.87
C ILE A 38 -11.75 -0.79 22.35
N LYS A 39 -10.46 -0.74 22.68
CA LYS A 39 -9.99 -0.49 24.05
C LYS A 39 -10.34 0.90 24.58
N LYS A 40 -10.46 1.89 23.70
CA LYS A 40 -10.87 3.26 24.09
C LYS A 40 -12.38 3.36 24.33
N ALA A 41 -13.15 2.35 23.90
CA ALA A 41 -14.60 2.25 24.13
C ALA A 41 -15.38 3.54 23.83
N ILE A 42 -15.16 4.14 22.65
CA ILE A 42 -15.84 5.37 22.24
C ILE A 42 -17.04 5.01 21.37
N PRO A 43 -18.25 4.93 21.92
CA PRO A 43 -19.45 4.55 21.17
C PRO A 43 -19.87 5.62 20.15
N ASN A 44 -20.59 5.17 19.12
CA ASN A 44 -21.26 6.03 18.13
C ASN A 44 -20.35 7.05 17.43
N GLN A 45 -19.07 6.69 17.20
CA GLN A 45 -18.13 7.55 16.48
C GLN A 45 -17.52 6.83 15.28
N THR A 46 -17.34 7.59 14.20
CA THR A 46 -16.61 7.15 13.02
C THR A 46 -15.17 7.62 13.08
N PHE A 47 -14.26 6.72 12.78
CA PHE A 47 -12.83 7.00 12.68
C PHE A 47 -12.31 6.56 11.30
N LEU A 48 -11.43 7.39 10.73
CA LEU A 48 -10.68 7.05 9.53
C LEU A 48 -9.28 6.62 9.94
N ILE A 49 -8.84 5.47 9.42
CA ILE A 49 -7.54 4.88 9.74
C ILE A 49 -6.65 4.98 8.50
N GLY A 50 -5.54 5.69 8.63
CA GLY A 50 -4.55 5.87 7.57
C GLY A 50 -3.16 6.13 8.13
N SER A 51 -2.14 5.79 7.34
CA SER A 51 -0.74 5.97 7.71
C SER A 51 -0.24 7.40 7.43
N GLY A 52 -0.80 8.03 6.39
CA GLY A 52 -0.27 9.25 5.78
C GLY A 52 0.74 8.99 4.65
N TYR A 53 1.14 7.73 4.39
CA TYR A 53 2.02 7.38 3.27
C TYR A 53 1.23 7.30 1.97
N ALA A 54 1.26 8.38 1.20
CA ALA A 54 0.58 8.47 -0.08
C ALA A 54 1.61 8.48 -1.21
N GLU A 55 1.45 7.55 -2.15
CA GLU A 55 2.35 7.41 -3.29
C GLU A 55 1.59 7.19 -4.61
N LYS A 56 2.25 7.54 -5.71
CA LYS A 56 1.79 7.17 -7.05
C LYS A 56 1.90 5.66 -7.24
N ASN A 57 0.94 5.08 -7.95
CA ASN A 57 0.94 3.64 -8.22
C ASN A 57 2.21 3.19 -8.94
N ILE A 58 2.73 3.97 -9.88
CA ILE A 58 3.98 3.66 -10.59
C ILE A 58 5.18 3.64 -9.63
N ASP A 59 5.26 4.57 -8.68
CA ASP A 59 6.37 4.67 -7.74
C ASP A 59 6.34 3.49 -6.75
N LEU A 60 5.13 3.10 -6.29
CA LEU A 60 4.96 1.91 -5.46
C LEU A 60 5.40 0.63 -6.18
N ILE A 61 4.99 0.44 -7.45
CA ILE A 61 5.40 -0.73 -8.25
C ILE A 61 6.92 -0.77 -8.38
N ASN A 62 7.55 0.36 -8.67
CA ASN A 62 9.01 0.44 -8.78
C ASN A 62 9.71 0.12 -7.45
N LYS A 63 9.15 0.56 -6.31
CA LYS A 63 9.66 0.19 -4.98
C LYS A 63 9.57 -1.32 -4.75
N ILE A 64 8.42 -1.93 -5.03
CA ILE A 64 8.25 -3.39 -4.91
C ILE A 64 9.29 -4.13 -5.77
N ILE A 65 9.45 -3.74 -7.03
CA ILE A 65 10.45 -4.32 -7.94
C ILE A 65 11.86 -4.18 -7.37
N LYS A 66 12.20 -2.99 -6.85
CA LYS A 66 13.52 -2.73 -6.25
C LYS A 66 13.77 -3.60 -5.01
N ILE A 67 12.78 -3.75 -4.14
CA ILE A 67 12.89 -4.58 -2.94
C ILE A 67 13.08 -6.05 -3.34
N ILE A 68 12.26 -6.58 -4.26
CA ILE A 68 12.39 -7.97 -4.71
C ILE A 68 13.78 -8.23 -5.29
N LYS A 69 14.29 -7.33 -6.15
CA LYS A 69 15.64 -7.46 -6.74
C LYS A 69 16.75 -7.47 -5.69
N LYS A 70 16.58 -6.73 -4.59
CA LYS A 70 17.60 -6.59 -3.56
C LYS A 70 17.55 -7.72 -2.52
N GLU A 71 16.34 -8.13 -2.14
CA GLU A 71 16.10 -8.96 -0.96
C GLU A 71 15.80 -10.43 -1.34
N THR A 72 15.72 -10.74 -2.64
CA THR A 72 15.44 -12.10 -3.11
C THR A 72 16.27 -12.44 -4.35
N GLU A 73 16.44 -13.74 -4.63
CA GLU A 73 17.11 -14.22 -5.84
C GLU A 73 16.18 -14.24 -7.07
N PHE A 74 14.99 -13.67 -6.96
CA PHE A 74 14.00 -13.68 -8.02
C PHE A 74 14.47 -12.86 -9.23
N LYS A 75 14.63 -13.53 -10.37
CA LYS A 75 14.98 -12.86 -11.65
C LYS A 75 13.75 -12.12 -12.18
N ILE A 76 13.84 -10.81 -12.18
CA ILE A 76 12.75 -9.95 -12.68
C ILE A 76 13.00 -9.66 -14.16
N GLU A 77 12.03 -9.99 -15.01
CA GLU A 77 12.05 -9.69 -16.44
C GLU A 77 12.04 -8.18 -16.72
N LYS A 78 12.63 -7.79 -17.86
CA LYS A 78 12.53 -6.43 -18.37
C LYS A 78 11.09 -6.14 -18.82
N ASN A 79 10.66 -4.87 -18.71
CA ASN A 79 9.36 -4.40 -19.21
C ASN A 79 8.14 -5.10 -18.58
N LEU A 80 8.17 -5.35 -17.28
CA LEU A 80 7.03 -5.98 -16.57
C LEU A 80 5.76 -5.14 -16.58
N ILE A 81 5.86 -3.81 -16.63
CA ILE A 81 4.71 -2.92 -16.56
C ILE A 81 4.03 -2.84 -17.93
N LYS A 82 2.71 -3.11 -17.94
CA LYS A 82 1.84 -2.92 -19.11
C LYS A 82 0.84 -1.82 -18.80
N TYR A 83 1.00 -0.68 -19.46
CA TYR A 83 0.02 0.39 -19.37
C TYR A 83 -1.30 -0.04 -20.03
N VAL A 84 -2.40 0.16 -19.31
CA VAL A 84 -3.74 -0.18 -19.78
C VAL A 84 -4.63 1.06 -19.69
N LYS A 85 -5.72 1.05 -20.48
CA LYS A 85 -6.68 2.18 -20.51
C LYS A 85 -7.20 2.47 -19.10
N ASP A 86 -7.20 3.75 -18.72
CA ASP A 86 -7.73 4.17 -17.45
C ASP A 86 -9.26 4.03 -17.40
N ARG A 87 -9.79 3.83 -16.20
CA ARG A 87 -11.23 3.75 -15.98
C ARG A 87 -11.84 5.13 -16.05
N ALA A 88 -13.05 5.24 -16.64
CA ALA A 88 -13.82 6.48 -16.58
C ALA A 88 -14.09 6.84 -15.10
N GLY A 89 -13.93 8.11 -14.74
CA GLY A 89 -14.14 8.59 -13.37
C GLY A 89 -13.11 8.09 -12.34
N HIS A 90 -11.96 7.61 -12.79
CA HIS A 90 -10.93 7.11 -11.86
C HIS A 90 -10.32 8.26 -11.05
N ASP A 91 -10.53 8.24 -9.74
CA ASP A 91 -10.01 9.26 -8.85
C ASP A 91 -8.48 9.33 -8.89
N ARG A 92 -7.98 10.55 -9.00
CA ARG A 92 -6.54 10.81 -9.07
C ARG A 92 -5.84 10.63 -7.72
N VAL A 93 -6.53 10.99 -6.63
CA VAL A 93 -5.94 11.00 -5.29
C VAL A 93 -6.92 10.42 -4.28
N TYR A 94 -6.48 9.40 -3.54
CA TYR A 94 -7.12 8.95 -2.31
C TYR A 94 -6.19 9.18 -1.14
N LYS A 95 -6.58 10.11 -0.26
CA LYS A 95 -5.93 10.37 1.02
C LYS A 95 -6.95 10.34 2.13
N ILE A 96 -6.55 9.84 3.29
CA ILE A 96 -7.40 9.68 4.47
C ILE A 96 -6.96 10.67 5.53
N ASN A 97 -7.92 11.43 6.08
CA ASN A 97 -7.65 12.27 7.23
C ASN A 97 -7.82 11.47 8.53
N SER A 98 -6.72 10.94 9.04
CA SER A 98 -6.66 10.16 10.28
C SER A 98 -6.39 11.01 11.54
N ASN A 99 -6.54 12.32 11.49
CA ASN A 99 -6.24 13.20 12.62
C ASN A 99 -7.08 12.89 13.88
N LYS A 100 -8.32 12.43 13.72
CA LYS A 100 -9.20 12.10 14.84
C LYS A 100 -8.63 10.96 15.69
N ILE A 101 -8.21 9.85 15.07
CA ILE A 101 -7.60 8.73 15.80
C ILE A 101 -6.21 9.09 16.35
N ARG A 102 -5.45 9.91 15.60
CA ARG A 102 -4.13 10.39 16.05
C ARG A 102 -4.22 11.27 17.31
N LYS A 103 -5.24 12.11 17.41
CA LYS A 103 -5.50 12.92 18.62
C LYS A 103 -5.81 12.05 19.85
N LEU A 104 -6.33 10.85 19.66
CA LEU A 104 -6.53 9.88 20.74
C LEU A 104 -5.23 9.17 21.17
N GLY A 105 -4.13 9.37 20.44
CA GLY A 105 -2.81 8.82 20.76
C GLY A 105 -2.37 7.65 19.87
N TRP A 106 -3.20 7.19 18.93
CA TRP A 106 -2.77 6.13 17.99
C TRP A 106 -1.86 6.68 16.88
N LYS A 107 -0.82 5.93 16.57
CA LYS A 107 0.07 6.16 15.41
C LYS A 107 0.46 4.83 14.79
N HIS A 108 0.56 4.78 13.46
CA HIS A 108 1.16 3.65 12.79
C HIS A 108 2.64 3.50 13.19
N LYS A 109 3.15 2.28 13.22
CA LYS A 109 4.53 1.95 13.65
C LYS A 109 5.41 1.51 12.48
N ILE A 110 4.81 0.92 11.45
CA ILE A 110 5.53 0.28 10.35
C ILE A 110 5.65 1.27 9.18
N GLN A 111 6.89 1.53 8.78
CA GLN A 111 7.19 2.37 7.62
C GLN A 111 6.80 1.64 6.32
N LEU A 112 6.49 2.40 5.26
CA LEU A 112 6.03 1.82 3.99
C LEU A 112 7.00 0.76 3.44
N ASN A 113 8.29 1.04 3.42
CA ASN A 113 9.29 0.10 2.89
C ASN A 113 9.38 -1.19 3.72
N ASP A 114 9.28 -1.08 5.04
CA ASP A 114 9.32 -2.24 5.94
C ASP A 114 8.06 -3.10 5.78
N GLY A 115 6.89 -2.46 5.65
CA GLY A 115 5.63 -3.14 5.36
C GLY A 115 5.66 -3.86 4.00
N LEU A 116 6.21 -3.20 2.97
CA LEU A 116 6.40 -3.82 1.66
C LEU A 116 7.35 -5.03 1.74
N LEU A 117 8.48 -4.91 2.44
CA LEU A 117 9.42 -6.01 2.62
C LEU A 117 8.78 -7.20 3.34
N LYS A 118 8.06 -6.96 4.45
CA LYS A 118 7.32 -8.01 5.16
C LYS A 118 6.29 -8.69 4.26
N THR A 119 5.54 -7.90 3.49
CA THR A 119 4.56 -8.43 2.54
C THR A 119 5.22 -9.28 1.47
N ILE A 120 6.33 -8.82 0.89
CA ILE A 120 7.08 -9.58 -0.13
C ILE A 120 7.56 -10.91 0.43
N LYS A 121 8.18 -10.90 1.62
CA LYS A 121 8.68 -12.13 2.29
C LYS A 121 7.57 -13.12 2.64
N HIS A 122 6.33 -12.67 2.76
CA HIS A 122 5.20 -13.56 2.98
C HIS A 122 4.77 -14.30 1.70
N TYR A 123 5.01 -13.70 0.52
CA TYR A 123 4.59 -14.27 -0.77
C TYR A 123 5.70 -15.03 -1.50
N ILE A 124 6.96 -14.83 -1.12
CA ILE A 124 8.16 -15.44 -1.69
C ILE A 124 8.89 -16.23 -0.61
#